data_33642e2f9a0ddaa98ce46c2f0d2d45b0
#
_entry.id   33642e2f9a0ddaa98ce46c2f0d2d45b0
#
_cell.length_a   1.000
_cell.length_b   1.000
_cell.length_c   1.000
_cell.angle_alpha   90.00
_cell.angle_beta   90.00
_cell.angle_gamma   90.00
#
_symmetry.space_group_name_H-M   'P 1'
#
loop_
_entity.id
_entity.type
_entity.pdbx_description
1 polymer ?
#
loop_
_entity_poly.entity_id
_entity_poly.type
_entity_poly.pdbx_seq_one_letter_code
_entity_poly.pdbx_strand_id
1 'polypeptide(L)'
;MSKPLVVRHWVAAPPATVWHAWTTPELFCRFFSPEGLSIPLESVVMELHVGGRFELDMVFDDTGVVNHNAGVIVEMEAPHRFVFNEPGMGIVSTQTFTEDGEGTLIEVVQVGLPDELADNPEVLEAFRSSYRKLGRVLGVDTENRER
;
A
#
# COMPACT_ATOMS: atom_id res chain seq x y z
N MET A 1 14.29 6.85 -18.43
CA MET A 1 14.11 6.52 -17.01
C MET A 1 12.74 6.94 -16.55
N SER A 2 12.12 6.07 -15.79
CA SER A 2 10.81 6.39 -15.24
C SER A 2 10.96 7.33 -14.06
N LYS A 3 9.98 8.23 -13.93
CA LYS A 3 9.87 9.10 -12.76
C LYS A 3 9.24 8.30 -11.62
N PRO A 4 9.80 8.34 -10.40
CA PRO A 4 9.17 7.63 -9.28
C PRO A 4 7.91 8.36 -8.81
N LEU A 5 6.90 7.58 -8.41
CA LEU A 5 5.76 8.10 -7.68
C LEU A 5 6.13 8.03 -6.20
N VAL A 6 5.94 9.12 -5.46
CA VAL A 6 6.27 9.18 -4.03
C VAL A 6 5.06 9.72 -3.27
N VAL A 7 4.63 8.97 -2.26
CA VAL A 7 3.53 9.39 -1.36
C VAL A 7 4.02 9.26 0.08
N ARG A 8 3.75 10.28 0.88
CA ARG A 8 4.06 10.25 2.33
C ARG A 8 2.80 10.52 3.11
N HIS A 9 2.56 9.67 4.10
CA HIS A 9 1.36 9.78 4.92
C HIS A 9 1.71 9.39 6.35
N TRP A 10 1.21 10.15 7.33
CA TRP A 10 1.46 9.90 8.75
C TRP A 10 0.23 9.25 9.39
N VAL A 11 0.47 8.26 10.26
CA VAL A 11 -0.57 7.51 10.96
C VAL A 11 -0.22 7.50 12.44
N ALA A 12 -1.20 7.78 13.30
CA ALA A 12 -0.97 7.87 14.75
C ALA A 12 -0.94 6.49 15.40
N ALA A 13 -0.03 5.63 14.93
CA ALA A 13 0.17 4.28 15.46
C ALA A 13 1.65 3.91 15.29
N PRO A 14 2.23 3.10 16.17
CA PRO A 14 3.65 2.74 16.03
C PRO A 14 3.91 1.85 14.82
N PRO A 15 5.14 1.83 14.30
CA PRO A 15 5.48 1.00 13.14
C PRO A 15 5.08 -0.47 13.26
N ALA A 16 5.21 -1.05 14.44
CA ALA A 16 4.82 -2.44 14.65
C ALA A 16 3.33 -2.67 14.40
N THR A 17 2.50 -1.71 14.79
CA THR A 17 1.05 -1.78 14.56
C THR A 17 0.73 -1.64 13.08
N VAL A 18 1.39 -0.72 12.39
CA VAL A 18 1.23 -0.53 10.95
C VAL A 18 1.67 -1.78 10.21
N TRP A 19 2.82 -2.32 10.59
CA TRP A 19 3.35 -3.56 10.01
C TRP A 19 2.36 -4.72 10.18
N HIS A 20 1.78 -4.85 11.37
CA HIS A 20 0.81 -5.89 11.63
C HIS A 20 -0.40 -5.79 10.71
N ALA A 21 -0.90 -4.57 10.47
CA ALA A 21 -2.01 -4.36 9.54
C ALA A 21 -1.61 -4.70 8.10
N TRP A 22 -0.38 -4.38 7.70
CA TRP A 22 0.14 -4.68 6.36
C TRP A 22 0.29 -6.17 6.11
N THR A 23 0.61 -6.93 7.15
CA THR A 23 0.96 -8.35 7.01
C THR A 23 -0.11 -9.30 7.55
N THR A 24 -1.29 -8.78 7.87
CA THR A 24 -2.43 -9.59 8.32
C THR A 24 -3.54 -9.45 7.27
N PRO A 25 -3.83 -10.51 6.49
CA PRO A 25 -4.80 -10.41 5.40
C PRO A 25 -6.15 -9.81 5.81
N GLU A 26 -6.67 -10.17 7.00
CA GLU A 26 -7.96 -9.67 7.49
C GLU A 26 -7.97 -8.15 7.72
N LEU A 27 -6.81 -7.56 7.99
CA LEU A 27 -6.70 -6.10 8.15
C LEU A 27 -6.29 -5.46 6.83
N PHE A 28 -5.34 -6.07 6.14
CA PHE A 28 -4.80 -5.58 4.87
C PHE A 28 -5.92 -5.34 3.85
N CYS A 29 -6.82 -6.30 3.70
CA CYS A 29 -7.90 -6.18 2.71
C CYS A 29 -8.86 -5.03 3.00
N ARG A 30 -8.87 -4.50 4.23
CA ARG A 30 -9.77 -3.43 4.62
C ARG A 30 -9.21 -2.05 4.31
N PHE A 31 -7.93 -1.91 4.02
CA PHE A 31 -7.37 -0.58 3.79
C PHE A 31 -6.57 -0.44 2.49
N PHE A 32 -6.01 -1.52 1.96
CA PHE A 32 -5.01 -1.40 0.88
C PHE A 32 -5.58 -0.83 -0.42
N SER A 33 -6.86 -1.05 -0.70
CA SER A 33 -7.47 -0.48 -1.91
C SER A 33 -7.83 0.99 -1.70
N PRO A 34 -7.78 1.80 -2.78
CA PRO A 34 -8.27 3.19 -2.71
C PRO A 34 -9.77 3.26 -2.44
N GLU A 35 -10.26 4.45 -2.08
CA GLU A 35 -11.70 4.69 -1.97
C GLU A 35 -12.36 4.37 -3.31
N GLY A 36 -13.51 3.70 -3.24
CA GLY A 36 -14.24 3.27 -4.43
C GLY A 36 -13.88 1.88 -4.90
N LEU A 37 -12.84 1.27 -4.31
CA LEU A 37 -12.45 -0.10 -4.60
C LEU A 37 -12.44 -0.91 -3.30
N SER A 38 -12.60 -2.23 -3.44
CA SER A 38 -12.59 -3.16 -2.31
C SER A 38 -11.75 -4.38 -2.65
N ILE A 39 -11.21 -5.02 -1.63
CA ILE A 39 -10.44 -6.25 -1.78
C ILE A 39 -11.17 -7.38 -1.05
N PRO A 40 -11.70 -8.38 -1.77
CA PRO A 40 -12.28 -9.55 -1.09
C PRO A 40 -11.18 -10.28 -0.32
N LEU A 41 -11.43 -10.62 0.93
CA LEU A 41 -10.45 -11.29 1.76
C LEU A 41 -9.95 -12.60 1.12
N GLU A 42 -10.85 -13.35 0.51
CA GLU A 42 -10.51 -14.64 -0.11
C GLU A 42 -9.57 -14.48 -1.31
N SER A 43 -9.42 -13.26 -1.85
CA SER A 43 -8.51 -13.03 -2.98
C SER A 43 -7.07 -12.75 -2.53
N VAL A 44 -6.85 -12.49 -1.24
CA VAL A 44 -5.52 -12.11 -0.75
C VAL A 44 -4.65 -13.35 -0.60
N VAL A 45 -3.50 -13.34 -1.28
CA VAL A 45 -2.46 -14.36 -1.11
C VAL A 45 -1.23 -13.63 -0.61
N MET A 46 -0.77 -13.99 0.57
CA MET A 46 0.32 -13.27 1.22
C MET A 46 1.27 -14.30 1.84
N GLU A 47 2.28 -14.69 1.06
CA GLU A 47 3.31 -15.62 1.52
C GLU A 47 4.46 -14.81 2.05
N LEU A 48 4.53 -14.64 3.36
CA LEU A 48 5.37 -13.65 4.03
C LEU A 48 6.84 -14.05 4.13
N HIS A 49 7.49 -14.12 2.98
CA HIS A 49 8.95 -14.33 2.87
C HIS A 49 9.41 -13.80 1.53
N VAL A 50 10.68 -13.50 1.40
CA VAL A 50 11.27 -13.06 0.13
C VAL A 50 11.03 -14.15 -0.93
N GLY A 51 10.52 -13.73 -2.08
CA GLY A 51 10.12 -14.64 -3.15
C GLY A 51 8.70 -15.14 -3.03
N GLY A 52 7.99 -14.82 -1.94
CA GLY A 52 6.62 -15.24 -1.73
C GLY A 52 5.63 -14.47 -2.59
N ARG A 53 4.46 -15.06 -2.79
CA ARG A 53 3.40 -14.42 -3.57
C ARG A 53 2.73 -13.32 -2.75
N PHE A 54 2.37 -12.24 -3.42
CA PHE A 54 1.67 -11.11 -2.83
C PHE A 54 0.60 -10.68 -3.84
N GLU A 55 -0.58 -11.30 -3.75
CA GLU A 55 -1.64 -11.16 -4.76
C GLU A 55 -2.96 -10.78 -4.13
N LEU A 56 -3.75 -10.08 -4.89
CA LEU A 56 -5.09 -9.67 -4.46
C LEU A 56 -5.92 -9.24 -5.66
N ASP A 57 -7.23 -9.21 -5.47
CA ASP A 57 -8.15 -8.63 -6.45
C ASP A 57 -8.64 -7.30 -5.91
N MET A 58 -8.66 -6.28 -6.78
CA MET A 58 -9.34 -5.02 -6.47
C MET A 58 -10.62 -4.96 -7.29
N VAL A 59 -11.73 -4.74 -6.59
CA VAL A 59 -13.06 -4.72 -7.21
C VAL A 59 -13.59 -3.30 -7.15
N PHE A 60 -14.02 -2.78 -8.31
CA PHE A 60 -14.67 -1.46 -8.35
C PHE A 60 -16.05 -1.57 -7.72
N ASP A 61 -16.30 -0.77 -6.69
CA ASP A 61 -17.53 -0.87 -5.90
C ASP A 61 -18.78 -0.59 -6.72
N ASP A 62 -18.70 0.31 -7.69
CA ASP A 62 -19.88 0.71 -8.48
C ASP A 62 -20.19 -0.23 -9.65
N THR A 63 -19.20 -0.88 -10.24
CA THR A 63 -19.38 -1.72 -11.43
C THR A 63 -19.16 -3.20 -11.19
N GLY A 64 -18.46 -3.57 -10.11
CA GLY A 64 -18.08 -4.95 -9.87
C GLY A 64 -16.94 -5.45 -10.73
N VAL A 65 -16.33 -4.58 -11.53
CA VAL A 65 -15.17 -4.96 -12.36
C VAL A 65 -14.01 -5.35 -11.45
N VAL A 66 -13.35 -6.47 -11.77
CA VAL A 66 -12.26 -7.04 -10.95
C VAL A 66 -10.94 -6.85 -11.66
N ASN A 67 -9.96 -6.29 -10.94
CA ASN A 67 -8.57 -6.21 -11.40
C ASN A 67 -7.71 -7.10 -10.52
N HIS A 68 -7.10 -8.11 -11.09
CA HIS A 68 -6.21 -9.00 -10.35
C HIS A 68 -4.80 -8.42 -10.34
N ASN A 69 -4.21 -8.32 -9.14
CA ASN A 69 -2.86 -7.82 -8.95
C ASN A 69 -1.98 -8.96 -8.46
N ALA A 70 -0.96 -9.31 -9.25
CA ALA A 70 -0.05 -10.40 -8.94
C ALA A 70 1.34 -9.85 -8.68
N GLY A 71 1.85 -10.06 -7.49
CA GLY A 71 3.15 -9.56 -7.10
C GLY A 71 4.01 -10.61 -6.42
N VAL A 72 5.25 -10.25 -6.19
CA VAL A 72 6.24 -11.09 -5.50
C VAL A 72 6.94 -10.21 -4.46
N ILE A 73 7.12 -10.73 -3.26
CA ILE A 73 7.83 -10.03 -2.20
C ILE A 73 9.32 -10.04 -2.49
N VAL A 74 9.93 -8.85 -2.54
CA VAL A 74 11.35 -8.68 -2.86
C VAL A 74 12.19 -8.49 -1.60
N GLU A 75 11.67 -7.73 -0.62
CA GLU A 75 12.36 -7.50 0.65
C GLU A 75 11.34 -7.39 1.78
N MET A 76 11.73 -7.87 2.95
CA MET A 76 10.96 -7.70 4.16
C MET A 76 11.90 -7.46 5.33
N GLU A 77 11.75 -6.31 5.99
CA GLU A 77 12.50 -5.97 7.21
C GLU A 77 11.51 -5.42 8.22
N ALA A 78 10.95 -6.30 9.01
CA ALA A 78 9.93 -5.92 9.98
C ALA A 78 10.53 -5.05 11.08
N PRO A 79 9.84 -4.01 11.51
CA PRO A 79 8.57 -3.51 11.00
C PRO A 79 8.74 -2.31 10.07
N HIS A 80 9.88 -2.13 9.41
CA HIS A 80 10.28 -0.89 8.77
C HIS A 80 10.24 -0.87 7.24
N ARG A 81 10.35 -2.03 6.57
CA ARG A 81 10.50 -2.00 5.12
C ARG A 81 9.86 -3.23 4.46
N PHE A 82 9.05 -2.97 3.45
CA PHE A 82 8.39 -4.01 2.67
C PHE A 82 8.47 -3.62 1.20
N VAL A 83 9.06 -4.48 0.37
CA VAL A 83 9.19 -4.22 -1.07
C VAL A 83 8.54 -5.36 -1.83
N PHE A 84 7.66 -5.03 -2.78
CA PHE A 84 7.12 -6.03 -3.69
C PHE A 84 7.23 -5.52 -5.13
N ASN A 85 7.22 -6.46 -6.07
CA ASN A 85 7.14 -6.08 -7.48
C ASN A 85 5.88 -6.69 -8.10
N GLU A 86 5.47 -6.11 -9.23
CA GLU A 86 4.41 -6.66 -10.07
C GLU A 86 5.05 -6.89 -11.44
N PRO A 87 5.64 -8.09 -11.68
CA PRO A 87 6.44 -8.32 -12.89
C PRO A 87 5.67 -8.10 -14.19
N GLY A 88 4.37 -8.42 -14.18
CA GLY A 88 3.53 -8.22 -15.37
C GLY A 88 3.38 -6.77 -15.78
N MET A 89 3.60 -5.83 -14.85
CA MET A 89 3.47 -4.40 -15.10
C MET A 89 4.81 -3.65 -15.02
N GLY A 90 5.87 -4.35 -14.61
CA GLY A 90 7.18 -3.72 -14.47
C GLY A 90 7.29 -2.75 -13.30
N ILE A 91 6.43 -2.90 -12.30
CA ILE A 91 6.37 -1.99 -11.16
C ILE A 91 7.11 -2.58 -9.97
N VAL A 92 7.88 -1.75 -9.27
CA VAL A 92 8.47 -2.09 -7.97
C VAL A 92 7.98 -1.06 -6.96
N SER A 93 7.40 -1.53 -5.87
CA SER A 93 6.81 -0.69 -4.83
C SER A 93 7.55 -0.91 -3.51
N THR A 94 8.09 0.18 -2.97
CA THR A 94 8.81 0.16 -1.69
C THR A 94 7.99 0.93 -0.67
N GLN A 95 7.67 0.27 0.46
CA GLN A 95 7.00 0.90 1.58
C GLN A 95 7.95 0.93 2.75
N THR A 96 8.14 2.12 3.35
CA THR A 96 8.92 2.25 4.58
C THR A 96 8.03 2.81 5.68
N PHE A 97 8.25 2.32 6.89
CA PHE A 97 7.47 2.69 8.08
C PHE A 97 8.46 3.19 9.13
N THR A 98 8.53 4.51 9.28
CA THR A 98 9.54 5.16 10.14
C THR A 98 8.86 5.83 11.32
N GLU A 99 9.40 5.63 12.52
CA GLU A 99 8.89 6.36 13.68
C GLU A 99 8.95 7.87 13.44
N ASP A 100 7.84 8.54 13.75
CA ASP A 100 7.74 9.99 13.59
C ASP A 100 6.84 10.52 14.70
N GLY A 101 7.46 11.04 15.76
CA GLY A 101 6.74 11.45 16.96
C GLY A 101 6.07 10.25 17.60
N GLU A 102 4.76 10.34 17.82
CA GLU A 102 3.99 9.26 18.41
C GLU A 102 3.34 8.36 17.36
N GLY A 103 3.75 8.50 16.11
CA GLY A 103 3.17 7.73 15.02
C GLY A 103 4.22 7.20 14.07
N THR A 104 3.76 6.89 12.87
CA THR A 104 4.59 6.34 11.81
C THR A 104 4.45 7.19 10.55
N LEU A 105 5.58 7.57 9.97
CA LEU A 105 5.59 8.14 8.63
C LEU A 105 5.69 6.95 7.65
N ILE A 106 4.67 6.82 6.82
CA ILE A 106 4.64 5.82 5.76
C ILE A 106 5.08 6.50 4.47
N GLU A 107 6.13 5.98 3.84
CA GLU A 107 6.54 6.48 2.53
C GLU A 107 6.42 5.35 1.53
N VAL A 108 5.72 5.62 0.42
CA VAL A 108 5.59 4.69 -0.69
C VAL A 108 6.34 5.27 -1.87
N VAL A 109 7.24 4.46 -2.44
CA VAL A 109 7.95 4.84 -3.67
C VAL A 109 7.67 3.76 -4.69
N GLN A 110 7.04 4.12 -5.82
CA GLN A 110 6.82 3.17 -6.91
C GLN A 110 7.61 3.61 -8.13
N VAL A 111 8.35 2.68 -8.71
CA VAL A 111 9.06 2.89 -9.98
C VAL A 111 8.48 1.93 -11.02
N GLY A 112 8.58 2.33 -12.29
CA GLY A 112 8.06 1.52 -13.40
C GLY A 112 6.71 1.99 -13.92
N LEU A 113 6.09 2.99 -13.29
CA LEU A 113 4.85 3.59 -13.80
C LEU A 113 5.17 4.52 -14.97
N PRO A 114 4.24 4.68 -15.92
CA PRO A 114 4.38 5.75 -16.92
C PRO A 114 4.51 7.10 -16.21
N ASP A 115 5.36 7.99 -16.78
CA ASP A 115 5.66 9.28 -16.14
C ASP A 115 4.42 10.12 -15.87
N GLU A 116 3.43 10.06 -16.76
CA GLU A 116 2.19 10.83 -16.59
C GLU A 116 1.36 10.36 -15.41
N LEU A 117 1.59 9.15 -14.90
CA LEU A 117 0.89 8.65 -13.71
C LEU A 117 1.64 9.03 -12.43
N ALA A 118 2.95 9.16 -12.50
CA ALA A 118 3.77 9.40 -11.30
C ALA A 118 3.46 10.75 -10.63
N ASP A 119 3.02 11.74 -11.40
CA ASP A 119 2.66 13.06 -10.88
C ASP A 119 1.16 13.33 -10.90
N ASN A 120 0.36 12.35 -11.31
CA ASN A 120 -1.07 12.55 -11.49
C ASN A 120 -1.74 12.74 -10.12
N PRO A 121 -2.41 13.89 -9.87
CA PRO A 121 -3.06 14.12 -8.57
C PRO A 121 -4.09 13.08 -8.19
N GLU A 122 -4.80 12.51 -9.16
CA GLU A 122 -5.79 11.48 -8.88
C GLU A 122 -5.14 10.18 -8.40
N VAL A 123 -3.98 9.83 -8.98
CA VAL A 123 -3.24 8.64 -8.56
C VAL A 123 -2.68 8.84 -7.15
N LEU A 124 -2.11 10.02 -6.89
CA LEU A 124 -1.58 10.34 -5.56
C LEU A 124 -2.69 10.32 -4.51
N GLU A 125 -3.86 10.87 -4.85
CA GLU A 125 -5.00 10.87 -3.94
C GLU A 125 -5.52 9.46 -3.69
N ALA A 126 -5.46 8.58 -4.69
CA ALA A 126 -5.84 7.18 -4.51
C ALA A 126 -4.99 6.51 -3.42
N PHE A 127 -3.68 6.72 -3.46
CA PHE A 127 -2.79 6.19 -2.42
C PHE A 127 -3.12 6.77 -1.05
N ARG A 128 -3.36 8.09 -0.99
CA ARG A 128 -3.69 8.74 0.29
C ARG A 128 -4.99 8.21 0.88
N SER A 129 -5.96 7.90 0.01
CA SER A 129 -7.24 7.39 0.47
C SER A 129 -7.10 6.02 1.14
N SER A 130 -6.17 5.19 0.66
CA SER A 130 -5.87 3.91 1.30
C SER A 130 -5.37 4.12 2.74
N TYR A 131 -4.48 5.08 2.94
CA TYR A 131 -3.93 5.33 4.27
C TYR A 131 -4.93 5.98 5.21
N ARG A 132 -5.90 6.75 4.68
CA ARG A 132 -7.03 7.20 5.50
C ARG A 132 -7.88 6.02 5.95
N LYS A 133 -8.07 5.02 5.08
CA LYS A 133 -8.74 3.77 5.47
C LYS A 133 -7.96 3.06 6.57
N LEU A 134 -6.64 3.02 6.47
CA LEU A 134 -5.81 2.41 7.51
C LEU A 134 -6.07 3.08 8.86
N GLY A 135 -6.14 4.39 8.88
CA GLY A 135 -6.47 5.11 10.12
C GLY A 135 -7.82 4.68 10.68
N ARG A 136 -8.82 4.52 9.82
CA ARG A 136 -10.14 4.06 10.27
C ARG A 136 -10.09 2.62 10.81
N VAL A 137 -9.33 1.75 10.14
CA VAL A 137 -9.18 0.36 10.59
C VAL A 137 -8.50 0.30 11.96
N LEU A 138 -7.51 1.14 12.18
CA LEU A 138 -6.77 1.16 13.46
C LEU A 138 -7.43 2.06 14.51
N GLY A 139 -8.39 2.88 14.12
CA GLY A 139 -9.05 3.79 15.05
C GLY A 139 -8.18 4.97 15.45
N VAL A 140 -7.32 5.45 14.56
CA VAL A 140 -6.37 6.52 14.83
C VAL A 140 -6.41 7.60 13.75
N ASP A 141 -5.83 8.76 14.06
CA ASP A 141 -5.73 9.87 13.11
C ASP A 141 -4.65 9.62 12.06
N THR A 142 -4.84 10.22 10.91
CA THR A 142 -3.83 10.21 9.84
C THR A 142 -3.69 11.60 9.25
N GLU A 143 -2.52 11.87 8.65
CA GLU A 143 -2.23 13.16 8.01
C GLU A 143 -1.40 12.96 6.75
N ASN A 144 -1.71 13.74 5.73
CA ASN A 144 -0.89 13.79 4.53
C ASN A 144 0.42 14.53 4.86
N ARG A 145 1.56 13.99 4.46
CA ARG A 145 2.89 14.53 4.75
C ARG A 145 3.71 14.69 3.46
N GLU A 146 3.23 15.49 2.54
CA GLU A 146 3.83 15.64 1.20
C GLU A 146 5.08 16.52 1.17
N ARG A 147 5.75 16.64 2.27
CA ARG A 147 6.91 17.53 2.33
C ARG A 147 8.14 16.79 2.78
#